data_52e56f43c86531074d6d85a9333d3936
#
_entry.id   52e56f43c86531074d6d85a9333d3936
#
_cell.length_a   1.000
_cell.length_b   1.000
_cell.length_c   1.000
_cell.angle_alpha   90.00
_cell.angle_beta   90.00
_cell.angle_gamma   90.00
#
_symmetry.space_group_name_H-M   'P 1'
#
loop_
_entity.id
_entity.type
_entity.pdbx_description
1 polymer ?
#
loop_
_entity_poly.entity_id
_entity_poly.type
_entity_poly.pdbx_seq_one_letter_code
_entity_poly.pdbx_strand_id
1 'polypeptide(L)'
;YYLTDIVAIALRQKKKVEAVHVDDVRETLGINSREDLAKMEKNLRDKINQKWMLAGVTLQDPDTTYIEETVRIGQDTVIGPNTHLKGKTVIGERCQIDGTAFLTDMEIGDDVLLKFSVVMTGSRIDRGAIIGPFAHLRPGTHLGSNVHIGNFVEAKAAHVGEGTKANHLTYLGDVTIGRDTNIGAGTIT
;
A
#
# COMPACT_ATOMS: atom_id res chain seq x y z
N TYR A 1 25.94 15.08 32.90
CA TYR A 1 24.71 15.90 32.92
C TYR A 1 23.69 15.26 32.00
N TYR A 2 22.48 15.05 32.50
CA TYR A 2 21.36 14.56 31.72
C TYR A 2 20.50 15.75 31.28
N LEU A 3 19.77 15.61 30.17
CA LEU A 3 18.87 16.66 29.70
C LEU A 3 17.81 17.04 30.75
N THR A 4 17.39 16.08 31.58
CA THR A 4 16.49 16.27 32.71
C THR A 4 17.02 17.22 33.78
N ASP A 5 18.36 17.41 33.87
CA ASP A 5 18.96 18.36 34.85
C ASP A 5 18.59 19.80 34.52
N ILE A 6 18.15 20.11 33.29
CA ILE A 6 17.75 21.46 32.87
C ILE A 6 16.59 22.00 33.68
N VAL A 7 15.70 21.12 34.12
CA VAL A 7 14.54 21.49 34.98
C VAL A 7 15.04 22.02 36.32
N ALA A 8 15.96 21.28 36.96
CA ALA A 8 16.54 21.68 38.23
C ALA A 8 17.37 22.97 38.12
N ILE A 9 18.12 23.12 37.00
CA ILE A 9 18.91 24.33 36.72
C ILE A 9 17.99 25.55 36.53
N ALA A 10 16.91 25.39 35.74
CA ALA A 10 15.96 26.46 35.48
C ALA A 10 15.28 26.95 36.80
N LEU A 11 14.86 26.02 37.65
CA LEU A 11 14.27 26.34 38.95
C LEU A 11 15.27 27.07 39.86
N ARG A 12 16.54 26.64 39.89
CA ARG A 12 17.59 27.36 40.65
C ARG A 12 17.81 28.79 40.15
N GLN A 13 17.65 28.98 38.84
CA GLN A 13 17.75 30.29 38.19
C GLN A 13 16.44 31.11 38.28
N LYS A 14 15.45 30.60 39.02
CA LYS A 14 14.11 31.22 39.16
C LYS A 14 13.40 31.44 37.83
N LYS A 15 13.69 30.57 36.86
CA LYS A 15 12.97 30.53 35.57
C LYS A 15 11.63 29.80 35.75
N LYS A 16 10.64 30.19 34.95
CA LYS A 16 9.35 29.50 34.92
C LYS A 16 9.53 28.14 34.21
N VAL A 17 9.04 27.09 34.82
CA VAL A 17 8.99 25.73 34.23
C VAL A 17 7.53 25.30 34.25
N GLU A 18 7.05 24.82 33.10
CA GLU A 18 5.69 24.29 32.97
C GLU A 18 5.77 22.86 32.44
N ALA A 19 4.89 21.99 32.93
CA ALA A 19 4.71 20.63 32.43
C ALA A 19 3.63 20.67 31.35
N VAL A 20 3.95 20.03 30.20
CA VAL A 20 2.96 19.77 29.16
C VAL A 20 2.51 18.33 29.30
N HIS A 21 1.21 18.12 29.44
CA HIS A 21 0.62 16.79 29.49
C HIS A 21 0.49 16.23 28.06
N VAL A 22 0.90 14.99 27.87
CA VAL A 22 0.77 14.26 26.61
C VAL A 22 -0.23 13.14 26.85
N ASP A 23 -1.33 13.11 26.07
CA ASP A 23 -2.41 12.14 26.24
C ASP A 23 -1.97 10.72 25.87
N ASP A 24 -1.15 10.57 24.83
CA ASP A 24 -0.61 9.28 24.41
C ASP A 24 0.86 9.13 24.82
N VAL A 25 1.10 8.40 25.92
CA VAL A 25 2.45 8.15 26.44
C VAL A 25 3.38 7.51 25.40
N ARG A 26 2.83 6.81 24.39
CA ARG A 26 3.61 6.18 23.31
C ARG A 26 4.33 7.21 22.45
N GLU A 27 3.83 8.45 22.37
CA GLU A 27 4.48 9.54 21.63
C GLU A 27 5.78 10.05 22.30
N THR A 28 6.00 9.70 23.57
CA THR A 28 7.18 10.12 24.33
C THR A 28 8.24 9.03 24.48
N LEU A 29 8.00 7.84 23.93
CA LEU A 29 8.93 6.71 24.05
C LEU A 29 10.20 6.95 23.24
N GLY A 30 11.36 6.78 23.87
CA GLY A 30 12.68 6.81 23.21
C GLY A 30 12.98 5.46 22.56
N ILE A 31 13.79 5.49 21.49
CA ILE A 31 14.28 4.29 20.80
C ILE A 31 15.77 4.15 21.14
N ASN A 32 16.13 3.14 21.92
CA ASN A 32 17.50 2.86 22.31
C ASN A 32 18.00 1.48 21.78
N SER A 33 17.09 0.64 21.34
CA SER A 33 17.38 -0.69 20.83
C SER A 33 16.54 -1.01 19.58
N ARG A 34 16.93 -2.07 18.87
CA ARG A 34 16.12 -2.58 17.75
C ARG A 34 14.79 -3.16 18.22
N GLU A 35 14.72 -3.62 19.44
CA GLU A 35 13.48 -4.06 20.08
C GLU A 35 12.54 -2.87 20.29
N ASP A 36 13.05 -1.75 20.78
CA ASP A 36 12.25 -0.52 20.93
C ASP A 36 11.76 -0.02 19.57
N LEU A 37 12.64 -0.04 18.55
CA LEU A 37 12.25 0.31 17.17
C LEU A 37 11.10 -0.55 16.69
N ALA A 38 11.16 -1.88 16.84
CA ALA A 38 10.10 -2.78 16.40
C ALA A 38 8.76 -2.51 17.13
N LYS A 39 8.81 -2.19 18.43
CA LYS A 39 7.64 -1.80 19.20
C LYS A 39 7.03 -0.49 18.70
N MET A 40 7.89 0.50 18.39
CA MET A 40 7.43 1.79 17.86
C MET A 40 6.84 1.67 16.45
N GLU A 41 7.45 0.87 15.58
CA GLU A 41 6.90 0.57 14.26
C GLU A 41 5.51 -0.10 14.38
N LYS A 42 5.35 -1.06 15.30
CA LYS A 42 4.03 -1.66 15.56
C LYS A 42 3.02 -0.61 16.04
N ASN A 43 3.37 0.23 16.98
CA ASN A 43 2.48 1.27 17.49
C ASN A 43 2.03 2.23 16.37
N LEU A 44 2.96 2.64 15.50
CA LEU A 44 2.64 3.50 14.36
C LEU A 44 1.73 2.80 13.35
N ARG A 45 2.02 1.53 13.04
CA ARG A 45 1.17 0.70 12.17
C ARG A 45 -0.23 0.57 12.72
N ASP A 46 -0.38 0.28 14.02
CA ASP A 46 -1.69 0.16 14.67
C ASP A 46 -2.50 1.46 14.56
N LYS A 47 -1.84 2.62 14.75
CA LYS A 47 -2.47 3.95 14.62
C LYS A 47 -2.91 4.24 13.19
N ILE A 48 -2.08 3.91 12.19
CA ILE A 48 -2.42 4.07 10.77
C ILE A 48 -3.57 3.13 10.37
N ASN A 49 -3.50 1.87 10.76
CA ASN A 49 -4.52 0.88 10.46
C ASN A 49 -5.86 1.23 11.11
N GLN A 50 -5.86 1.68 12.34
CA GLN A 50 -7.06 2.18 13.03
C GLN A 50 -7.70 3.35 12.28
N LYS A 51 -6.90 4.31 11.81
CA LYS A 51 -7.39 5.44 10.99
C LYS A 51 -8.15 4.95 9.76
N TRP A 52 -7.61 3.97 9.03
CA TRP A 52 -8.25 3.46 7.83
C TRP A 52 -9.51 2.64 8.13
N MET A 53 -9.51 1.82 9.17
CA MET A 53 -10.71 1.09 9.61
C MET A 53 -11.84 2.05 10.00
N LEU A 54 -11.53 3.15 10.70
CA LEU A 54 -12.51 4.19 11.03
C LEU A 54 -12.98 4.98 9.80
N ALA A 55 -12.20 5.04 8.73
CA ALA A 55 -12.57 5.66 7.46
C ALA A 55 -13.37 4.74 6.53
N GLY A 56 -13.77 3.54 6.98
CA GLY A 56 -14.58 2.60 6.22
C GLY A 56 -13.81 1.61 5.36
N VAL A 57 -12.50 1.42 5.62
CA VAL A 57 -11.70 0.36 4.99
C VAL A 57 -11.71 -0.89 5.87
N THR A 58 -11.91 -2.06 5.28
CA THR A 58 -11.84 -3.33 5.99
C THR A 58 -10.43 -3.91 5.91
N LEU A 59 -9.75 -4.06 7.05
CA LEU A 59 -8.50 -4.80 7.16
C LEU A 59 -8.81 -6.18 7.76
N GLN A 60 -8.63 -7.26 7.00
CA GLN A 60 -8.89 -8.63 7.48
C GLN A 60 -7.91 -9.08 8.55
N ASP A 61 -6.66 -8.63 8.44
CA ASP A 61 -5.62 -8.85 9.45
C ASP A 61 -4.77 -7.59 9.62
N PRO A 62 -5.12 -6.70 10.56
CA PRO A 62 -4.35 -5.48 10.80
C PRO A 62 -2.91 -5.74 11.26
N ASP A 63 -2.62 -6.87 11.90
CA ASP A 63 -1.27 -7.17 12.39
C ASP A 63 -0.27 -7.45 11.26
N THR A 64 -0.75 -7.96 10.13
CA THR A 64 0.08 -8.24 8.94
C THR A 64 -0.14 -7.26 7.78
N THR A 65 -0.87 -6.18 8.02
CA THR A 65 -1.11 -5.12 7.03
C THR A 65 -0.23 -3.91 7.32
N TYR A 66 0.60 -3.52 6.36
CA TYR A 66 1.58 -2.44 6.44
C TYR A 66 1.20 -1.32 5.47
N ILE A 67 0.77 -0.18 5.99
CA ILE A 67 0.32 0.98 5.23
C ILE A 67 1.17 2.18 5.59
N GLU A 68 1.85 2.78 4.62
CA GLU A 68 2.57 4.04 4.82
C GLU A 68 1.60 5.22 4.93
N GLU A 69 1.97 6.25 5.68
CA GLU A 69 1.08 7.40 5.97
C GLU A 69 0.66 8.18 4.71
N THR A 70 1.48 8.12 3.66
CA THR A 70 1.24 8.77 2.37
C THR A 70 0.16 8.10 1.51
N VAL A 71 -0.17 6.85 1.80
CA VAL A 71 -1.18 6.05 1.09
C VAL A 71 -2.58 6.65 1.25
N ARG A 72 -3.42 6.48 0.23
CA ARG A 72 -4.85 6.84 0.27
C ARG A 72 -5.67 5.64 -0.17
N ILE A 73 -6.79 5.40 0.52
CA ILE A 73 -7.65 4.23 0.27
C ILE A 73 -9.10 4.70 0.30
N GLY A 74 -9.86 4.33 -0.73
CA GLY A 74 -11.29 4.61 -0.82
C GLY A 74 -12.12 3.72 0.10
N GLN A 75 -13.33 4.20 0.39
CA GLN A 75 -14.30 3.54 1.27
C GLN A 75 -14.72 2.17 0.71
N ASP A 76 -15.12 1.27 1.60
CA ASP A 76 -15.59 -0.10 1.31
C ASP A 76 -14.54 -0.99 0.61
N THR A 77 -13.28 -0.56 0.58
CA THR A 77 -12.17 -1.40 0.12
C THR A 77 -11.78 -2.41 1.20
N VAL A 78 -11.58 -3.66 0.77
CA VAL A 78 -11.18 -4.79 1.63
C VAL A 78 -9.73 -5.15 1.36
N ILE A 79 -8.93 -5.23 2.42
CA ILE A 79 -7.50 -5.55 2.35
C ILE A 79 -7.24 -6.84 3.13
N GLY A 80 -6.76 -7.86 2.41
CA GLY A 80 -6.37 -9.15 2.95
C GLY A 80 -5.00 -9.12 3.65
N PRO A 81 -4.62 -10.22 4.31
CA PRO A 81 -3.41 -10.31 5.13
C PRO A 81 -2.12 -10.20 4.31
N ASN A 82 -1.02 -9.90 4.99
CA ASN A 82 0.33 -9.76 4.40
C ASN A 82 0.39 -8.75 3.23
N THR A 83 -0.31 -7.63 3.37
CA THR A 83 -0.36 -6.57 2.36
C THR A 83 0.52 -5.40 2.76
N HIS A 84 1.35 -4.94 1.82
CA HIS A 84 2.22 -3.78 1.96
C HIS A 84 1.83 -2.69 0.96
N LEU A 85 1.38 -1.54 1.46
CA LEU A 85 1.01 -0.37 0.68
C LEU A 85 2.00 0.76 0.96
N LYS A 86 2.72 1.19 -0.09
CA LYS A 86 3.87 2.10 0.06
C LYS A 86 3.82 3.29 -0.88
N GLY A 87 4.62 4.28 -0.54
CA GLY A 87 4.84 5.46 -1.36
C GLY A 87 3.58 6.30 -1.56
N LYS A 88 3.36 6.73 -2.78
CA LYS A 88 2.19 7.53 -3.15
C LYS A 88 1.01 6.70 -3.66
N THR A 89 0.87 5.48 -3.16
CA THR A 89 -0.21 4.57 -3.59
C THR A 89 -1.58 5.15 -3.25
N VAL A 90 -2.45 5.18 -4.26
CA VAL A 90 -3.86 5.56 -4.17
C VAL A 90 -4.71 4.38 -4.62
N ILE A 91 -5.68 3.98 -3.82
CA ILE A 91 -6.62 2.89 -4.10
C ILE A 91 -8.03 3.49 -4.07
N GLY A 92 -8.83 3.20 -5.08
CA GLY A 92 -10.21 3.62 -5.19
C GLY A 92 -11.14 2.95 -4.16
N GLU A 93 -12.44 3.10 -4.40
CA GLU A 93 -13.50 2.53 -3.56
C GLU A 93 -13.84 1.10 -3.97
N ARG A 94 -14.39 0.30 -3.04
CA ARG A 94 -14.92 -1.06 -3.27
C ARG A 94 -13.91 -2.00 -3.93
N CYS A 95 -12.62 -1.74 -3.76
CA CYS A 95 -11.59 -2.65 -4.21
C CYS A 95 -11.47 -3.85 -3.28
N GLN A 96 -11.00 -4.96 -3.82
CA GLN A 96 -10.68 -6.15 -3.05
C GLN A 96 -9.23 -6.56 -3.30
N ILE A 97 -8.45 -6.69 -2.23
CA ILE A 97 -7.07 -7.18 -2.25
C ILE A 97 -7.03 -8.47 -1.44
N ASP A 98 -6.86 -9.61 -2.09
CA ASP A 98 -6.95 -10.93 -1.44
C ASP A 98 -5.79 -11.25 -0.49
N GLY A 99 -4.75 -10.42 -0.47
CA GLY A 99 -3.59 -10.54 0.41
C GLY A 99 -2.30 -10.92 -0.29
N THR A 100 -1.21 -10.91 0.48
CA THR A 100 0.18 -11.07 0.01
C THR A 100 0.45 -10.15 -1.18
N ALA A 101 0.23 -8.86 -1.00
CA ALA A 101 0.39 -7.85 -2.04
C ALA A 101 1.49 -6.84 -1.65
N PHE A 102 2.35 -6.49 -2.63
CA PHE A 102 3.34 -5.42 -2.50
C PHE A 102 3.04 -4.35 -3.53
N LEU A 103 2.53 -3.21 -3.07
CA LEU A 103 2.09 -2.10 -3.91
C LEU A 103 2.89 -0.84 -3.56
N THR A 104 3.61 -0.29 -4.54
CA THR A 104 4.39 0.93 -4.36
C THR A 104 4.09 1.93 -5.47
N ASP A 105 3.75 3.17 -5.12
CA ASP A 105 3.46 4.26 -6.07
C ASP A 105 2.41 3.88 -7.14
N MET A 106 1.31 3.28 -6.70
CA MET A 106 0.23 2.79 -7.55
C MET A 106 -0.93 3.78 -7.64
N GLU A 107 -1.56 3.85 -8.82
CA GLU A 107 -2.88 4.48 -9.01
C GLU A 107 -3.89 3.39 -9.36
N ILE A 108 -4.79 3.08 -8.46
CA ILE A 108 -5.79 2.00 -8.62
C ILE A 108 -7.18 2.61 -8.56
N GLY A 109 -7.96 2.43 -9.62
CA GLY A 109 -9.35 2.89 -9.72
C GLY A 109 -10.30 2.08 -8.84
N ASP A 110 -11.59 2.38 -8.94
CA ASP A 110 -12.63 1.70 -8.17
C ASP A 110 -12.91 0.28 -8.66
N ASP A 111 -13.52 -0.53 -7.80
CA ASP A 111 -14.03 -1.86 -8.13
C ASP A 111 -12.95 -2.83 -8.67
N VAL A 112 -11.67 -2.61 -8.35
CA VAL A 112 -10.55 -3.44 -8.78
C VAL A 112 -10.38 -4.65 -7.86
N LEU A 113 -10.16 -5.83 -8.46
CA LEU A 113 -9.81 -7.05 -7.74
C LEU A 113 -8.34 -7.41 -7.95
N LEU A 114 -7.55 -7.34 -6.88
CA LEU A 114 -6.19 -7.87 -6.82
C LEU A 114 -6.23 -9.23 -6.13
N LYS A 115 -6.02 -10.28 -6.91
CA LYS A 115 -5.94 -11.64 -6.39
C LYS A 115 -4.64 -11.88 -5.63
N PHE A 116 -4.60 -12.96 -4.90
CA PHE A 116 -3.48 -13.37 -4.08
C PHE A 116 -2.11 -13.28 -4.77
N SER A 117 -1.10 -12.77 -4.04
CA SER A 117 0.32 -12.75 -4.42
C SER A 117 0.64 -11.92 -5.66
N VAL A 118 0.55 -10.60 -5.54
CA VAL A 118 0.89 -9.65 -6.60
C VAL A 118 1.98 -8.68 -6.16
N VAL A 119 2.85 -8.30 -7.10
CA VAL A 119 3.86 -7.24 -6.90
C VAL A 119 3.65 -6.17 -7.97
N MET A 120 3.48 -4.91 -7.55
CA MET A 120 3.18 -3.82 -8.47
C MET A 120 3.89 -2.54 -8.05
N THR A 121 4.48 -1.86 -9.02
CA THR A 121 5.21 -0.61 -8.77
C THR A 121 4.94 0.38 -9.89
N GLY A 122 4.69 1.66 -9.54
CA GLY A 122 4.65 2.79 -10.47
C GLY A 122 3.72 2.58 -11.66
N SER A 123 2.56 1.99 -11.44
CA SER A 123 1.61 1.61 -12.48
C SER A 123 0.22 2.17 -12.20
N ARG A 124 -0.57 2.28 -13.26
CA ARG A 124 -1.95 2.72 -13.18
C ARG A 124 -2.90 1.60 -13.62
N ILE A 125 -3.96 1.40 -12.85
CA ILE A 125 -5.02 0.42 -13.11
C ILE A 125 -6.36 1.15 -13.07
N ASP A 126 -7.09 1.14 -14.17
CA ASP A 126 -8.41 1.75 -14.22
C ASP A 126 -9.47 0.81 -13.60
N ARG A 127 -10.70 1.31 -13.43
CA ARG A 127 -11.77 0.63 -12.69
C ARG A 127 -12.10 -0.77 -13.22
N GLY A 128 -12.52 -1.65 -12.31
CA GLY A 128 -13.08 -2.96 -12.61
C GLY A 128 -12.08 -3.98 -13.12
N ALA A 129 -10.78 -3.67 -13.14
CA ALA A 129 -9.77 -4.62 -13.57
C ALA A 129 -9.59 -5.77 -12.57
N ILE A 130 -9.16 -6.93 -13.08
CA ILE A 130 -8.87 -8.13 -12.29
C ILE A 130 -7.41 -8.53 -12.54
N ILE A 131 -6.61 -8.55 -11.45
CA ILE A 131 -5.18 -8.78 -11.55
C ILE A 131 -4.75 -9.97 -10.69
N GLY A 132 -3.96 -10.87 -11.24
CA GLY A 132 -3.37 -12.00 -10.54
C GLY A 132 -4.18 -13.30 -10.66
N PRO A 133 -3.81 -14.33 -9.89
CA PRO A 133 -2.71 -14.32 -8.90
C PRO A 133 -1.33 -14.31 -9.55
N PHE A 134 -0.27 -14.05 -8.77
CA PHE A 134 1.13 -14.11 -9.20
C PHE A 134 1.44 -13.20 -10.41
N ALA A 135 0.87 -12.01 -10.44
CA ALA A 135 1.14 -11.01 -11.48
C ALA A 135 2.18 -10.00 -11.01
N HIS A 136 3.01 -9.52 -11.96
CA HIS A 136 4.01 -8.50 -11.69
C HIS A 136 3.81 -7.31 -12.64
N LEU A 137 3.40 -6.16 -12.08
CA LEU A 137 3.32 -4.90 -12.84
C LEU A 137 4.51 -4.01 -12.50
N ARG A 138 5.28 -3.67 -13.51
CA ARG A 138 6.45 -2.79 -13.40
C ARG A 138 6.13 -1.36 -13.84
N PRO A 139 6.99 -0.40 -13.48
CA PRO A 139 6.74 1.01 -13.75
C PRO A 139 6.38 1.34 -15.20
N GLY A 140 5.48 2.32 -15.35
CA GLY A 140 4.99 2.76 -16.67
C GLY A 140 3.88 1.90 -17.26
N THR A 141 3.41 0.88 -16.55
CA THR A 141 2.28 0.07 -17.02
C THR A 141 0.95 0.79 -16.74
N HIS A 142 0.08 0.84 -17.75
CA HIS A 142 -1.29 1.32 -17.62
C HIS A 142 -2.26 0.27 -18.13
N LEU A 143 -3.14 -0.18 -17.25
CA LEU A 143 -4.22 -1.13 -17.55
C LEU A 143 -5.55 -0.37 -17.61
N GLY A 144 -6.21 -0.43 -18.75
CA GLY A 144 -7.54 0.15 -18.96
C GLY A 144 -8.63 -0.54 -18.14
N SER A 145 -9.84 0.02 -18.17
CA SER A 145 -10.98 -0.52 -17.42
C SER A 145 -11.28 -1.97 -17.81
N ASN A 146 -11.68 -2.77 -16.82
CA ASN A 146 -12.08 -4.17 -17.02
C ASN A 146 -11.02 -5.07 -17.66
N VAL A 147 -9.74 -4.67 -17.63
CA VAL A 147 -8.63 -5.51 -18.07
C VAL A 147 -8.47 -6.71 -17.14
N HIS A 148 -8.15 -7.86 -17.70
CA HIS A 148 -7.86 -9.06 -16.93
C HIS A 148 -6.41 -9.52 -17.15
N ILE A 149 -5.58 -9.37 -16.12
CA ILE A 149 -4.21 -9.89 -16.07
C ILE A 149 -4.21 -11.12 -15.16
N GLY A 150 -3.91 -12.27 -15.69
CA GLY A 150 -3.94 -13.54 -14.95
C GLY A 150 -2.59 -13.94 -14.37
N ASN A 151 -2.44 -15.24 -14.15
CA ASN A 151 -1.30 -15.78 -13.42
C ASN A 151 0.00 -15.80 -14.24
N PHE A 152 1.11 -15.45 -13.58
CA PHE A 152 2.44 -15.42 -14.15
C PHE A 152 2.54 -14.51 -15.38
N VAL A 153 1.85 -13.38 -15.32
CA VAL A 153 1.96 -12.30 -16.30
C VAL A 153 2.82 -11.19 -15.73
N GLU A 154 3.83 -10.79 -16.47
CA GLU A 154 4.62 -9.59 -16.17
C GLU A 154 4.35 -8.52 -17.22
N ALA A 155 4.15 -7.27 -16.79
CA ALA A 155 3.99 -6.12 -17.65
C ALA A 155 4.93 -4.99 -17.25
N LYS A 156 5.59 -4.35 -18.24
CA LYS A 156 6.51 -3.23 -18.05
C LYS A 156 6.29 -2.20 -19.14
N ALA A 157 6.06 -0.94 -18.77
CA ALA A 157 5.81 0.16 -19.73
C ALA A 157 4.78 -0.25 -20.82
N ALA A 158 3.76 -1.00 -20.41
CA ALA A 158 2.73 -1.56 -21.29
C ALA A 158 1.43 -0.76 -21.15
N HIS A 159 0.84 -0.36 -22.27
CA HIS A 159 -0.48 0.25 -22.32
C HIS A 159 -1.49 -0.79 -22.83
N VAL A 160 -2.37 -1.26 -21.94
CA VAL A 160 -3.33 -2.32 -22.25
C VAL A 160 -4.74 -1.73 -22.28
N GLY A 161 -5.37 -1.76 -23.44
CA GLY A 161 -6.70 -1.20 -23.66
C GLY A 161 -7.81 -1.94 -22.92
N GLU A 162 -8.93 -1.23 -22.71
CA GLU A 162 -10.12 -1.69 -22.00
C GLU A 162 -10.56 -3.08 -22.44
N GLY A 163 -11.02 -3.92 -21.50
CA GLY A 163 -11.58 -5.24 -21.75
C GLY A 163 -10.59 -6.31 -22.21
N THR A 164 -9.31 -5.95 -22.40
CA THR A 164 -8.26 -6.85 -22.85
C THR A 164 -7.90 -7.90 -21.80
N LYS A 165 -7.58 -9.09 -22.23
CA LYS A 165 -7.24 -10.23 -21.37
C LYS A 165 -5.87 -10.80 -21.71
N ALA A 166 -5.02 -10.96 -20.70
CA ALA A 166 -3.74 -11.69 -20.76
C ALA A 166 -3.69 -12.62 -19.55
N ASN A 167 -4.18 -13.83 -19.71
CA ASN A 167 -4.54 -14.66 -18.56
C ASN A 167 -3.40 -15.56 -18.05
N HIS A 168 -2.37 -15.86 -18.88
CA HIS A 168 -1.38 -16.87 -18.51
C HIS A 168 0.00 -16.60 -19.10
N LEU A 169 1.07 -16.78 -18.30
CA LEU A 169 2.46 -17.00 -18.76
C LEU A 169 2.89 -16.05 -19.89
N THR A 170 2.81 -14.74 -19.69
CA THR A 170 2.99 -13.73 -20.72
C THR A 170 3.90 -12.62 -20.23
N TYR A 171 4.81 -12.13 -21.08
CA TYR A 171 5.54 -10.89 -20.86
C TYR A 171 5.07 -9.81 -21.83
N LEU A 172 4.60 -8.70 -21.29
CA LEU A 172 4.15 -7.52 -22.02
C LEU A 172 5.11 -6.36 -21.73
N GLY A 173 6.07 -6.14 -22.60
CA GLY A 173 7.09 -5.10 -22.45
C GLY A 173 7.01 -4.05 -23.55
N ASP A 174 7.03 -2.77 -23.16
CA ASP A 174 7.14 -1.62 -24.06
C ASP A 174 6.13 -1.66 -25.23
N VAL A 175 4.86 -2.05 -24.93
CA VAL A 175 3.82 -2.37 -25.93
C VAL A 175 2.54 -1.58 -25.70
N THR A 176 1.84 -1.29 -26.79
CA THR A 176 0.45 -0.79 -26.75
C THR A 176 -0.49 -1.84 -27.35
N ILE A 177 -1.45 -2.28 -26.54
CA ILE A 177 -2.44 -3.30 -26.91
C ILE A 177 -3.81 -2.63 -26.97
N GLY A 178 -4.55 -2.87 -28.03
CA GLY A 178 -5.90 -2.32 -28.23
C GLY A 178 -6.92 -2.89 -27.26
N ARG A 179 -8.16 -2.40 -27.37
CA ARG A 179 -9.31 -2.84 -26.57
C ARG A 179 -9.71 -4.27 -26.95
N ASP A 180 -10.36 -4.95 -26.01
CA ASP A 180 -11.04 -6.24 -26.22
C ASP A 180 -10.14 -7.32 -26.87
N THR A 181 -8.84 -7.18 -26.71
CA THR A 181 -7.84 -8.13 -27.23
C THR A 181 -7.68 -9.31 -26.27
N ASN A 182 -7.53 -10.51 -26.82
CA ASN A 182 -7.20 -11.69 -26.02
C ASN A 182 -5.77 -12.16 -26.35
N ILE A 183 -4.89 -12.09 -25.36
CA ILE A 183 -3.48 -12.46 -25.47
C ILE A 183 -3.31 -13.94 -25.09
N GLY A 184 -2.78 -14.74 -26.01
CA GLY A 184 -2.50 -16.16 -25.75
C GLY A 184 -1.33 -16.38 -24.80
N ALA A 185 -1.32 -17.52 -24.14
CA ALA A 185 -0.22 -17.92 -23.25
C ALA A 185 1.11 -18.03 -24.02
N GLY A 186 2.21 -17.66 -23.35
CA GLY A 186 3.55 -17.69 -23.93
C GLY A 186 3.89 -16.51 -24.84
N THR A 187 3.04 -15.49 -24.91
CA THR A 187 3.34 -14.27 -25.68
C THR A 187 4.46 -13.48 -25.01
N ILE A 188 5.41 -13.02 -25.81
CA ILE A 188 6.50 -12.11 -25.42
C ILE A 188 6.55 -10.98 -26.45
N THR A 189 6.43 -9.72 -25.97
CA THR A 189 6.49 -8.51 -26.81
C THR A 189 7.81 -7.79 -26.63
#